data_66e4ecfb70caa3c1f69dbf2ff1b3bdaf
#
_entry.id   66e4ecfb70caa3c1f69dbf2ff1b3bdaf
#
_cell.length_a   1.000
_cell.length_b   1.000
_cell.length_c   1.000
_cell.angle_alpha   90.00
_cell.angle_beta   90.00
_cell.angle_gamma   90.00
#
_symmetry.space_group_name_H-M   'P 1'
#
loop_
_entity.id
_entity.type
_entity.pdbx_description
1 polymer ?
#
loop_
_entity_poly.entity_id
_entity_poly.type
_entity_poly.pdbx_seq_one_letter_code
_entity_poly.pdbx_strand_id
1 'polypeptide(L)'
;MTSWTHLTREQQIAQLEKDWAENPRWKGIKRGYSAADVVKLRGSLQVEHTLAKRGAEKLWNLINTEPFVATLGALTGNQAMQQVKAGLKAIYLSGWQVAGDANSNGEMYPDQSLYSVDSVPKVVKKINATFTRADQIQWSEGKGPGDEGYLDYFAPIVADAEAGFGGVLNAFELMKSMIEAGAAGVHFEDQLAAAKKCGHMGGKVLVPTREAVSKLVAARLAADVMGTPTILLARTDAEAADLVTSEIGRAHV
;
A
#
# COMPACT_ATOMS: atom_id res chain seq x y z
N MET A 1 16.68 20.00 5.10
CA MET A 1 15.26 19.57 4.96
C MET A 1 14.44 20.39 5.92
N THR A 2 13.55 21.23 5.41
CA THR A 2 12.61 21.98 6.24
C THR A 2 11.57 20.99 6.76
N SER A 3 11.53 20.80 8.08
CA SER A 3 10.51 19.99 8.72
C SER A 3 9.12 20.57 8.43
N TRP A 4 8.19 19.75 7.95
CA TRP A 4 6.79 20.14 7.73
C TRP A 4 6.12 20.73 8.97
N THR A 5 6.64 20.43 10.17
CA THR A 5 6.14 20.92 11.46
C THR A 5 6.29 22.41 11.68
N HIS A 6 7.05 23.09 10.84
CA HIS A 6 7.30 24.55 10.96
C HIS A 6 6.69 25.38 9.84
N LEU A 7 5.95 24.76 8.90
CA LEU A 7 5.31 25.45 7.80
C LEU A 7 3.89 25.90 8.15
N THR A 8 3.50 27.08 7.68
CA THR A 8 2.10 27.49 7.74
C THR A 8 1.25 26.63 6.81
N ARG A 9 -0.08 26.70 6.96
CA ARG A 9 -1.01 25.99 6.05
C ARG A 9 -0.78 26.38 4.59
N GLU A 10 -0.65 27.65 4.34
CA GLU A 10 -0.43 28.22 2.99
C GLU A 10 0.88 27.72 2.39
N GLN A 11 1.94 27.65 3.19
CA GLN A 11 3.23 27.10 2.76
C GLN A 11 3.15 25.60 2.42
N GLN A 12 2.42 24.83 3.24
CA GLN A 12 2.21 23.40 2.98
C GLN A 12 1.39 23.16 1.70
N ILE A 13 0.35 23.96 1.49
CA ILE A 13 -0.47 23.92 0.26
C ILE A 13 0.41 24.22 -0.96
N ALA A 14 1.15 25.32 -0.92
CA ALA A 14 2.03 25.71 -2.03
C ALA A 14 3.10 24.64 -2.35
N GLN A 15 3.65 23.99 -1.32
CA GLN A 15 4.60 22.89 -1.53
C GLN A 15 3.97 21.67 -2.19
N LEU A 16 2.76 21.30 -1.81
CA LEU A 16 2.04 20.19 -2.43
C LEU A 16 1.68 20.50 -3.89
N GLU A 17 1.18 21.71 -4.15
CA GLU A 17 0.86 22.15 -5.52
C GLU A 17 2.09 22.14 -6.42
N LYS A 18 3.22 22.63 -5.91
CA LYS A 18 4.49 22.60 -6.61
C LYS A 18 4.96 21.18 -6.90
N ASP A 19 4.97 20.28 -5.88
CA ASP A 19 5.34 18.89 -6.06
C ASP A 19 4.45 18.19 -7.09
N TRP A 20 3.14 18.39 -7.01
CA TRP A 20 2.21 17.76 -7.97
C TRP A 20 2.38 18.28 -9.41
N ALA A 21 2.77 19.53 -9.58
CA ALA A 21 2.97 20.15 -10.89
C ALA A 21 4.32 19.79 -11.52
N GLU A 22 5.38 19.78 -10.73
CA GLU A 22 6.77 19.69 -11.22
C GLU A 22 7.38 18.30 -11.14
N ASN A 23 6.93 17.47 -10.20
CA ASN A 23 7.50 16.14 -9.98
C ASN A 23 6.99 15.16 -11.05
N PRO A 24 7.88 14.59 -11.89
CA PRO A 24 7.49 13.65 -12.95
C PRO A 24 6.79 12.40 -12.41
N ARG A 25 6.94 12.09 -11.12
CA ARG A 25 6.23 11.02 -10.42
C ARG A 25 4.71 11.13 -10.57
N TRP A 26 4.19 12.36 -10.67
CA TRP A 26 2.76 12.64 -10.73
C TRP A 26 2.22 12.86 -12.13
N LYS A 27 3.05 12.67 -13.16
CA LYS A 27 2.63 12.83 -14.55
C LYS A 27 1.42 11.93 -14.86
N GLY A 28 0.34 12.55 -15.31
CA GLY A 28 -0.91 11.84 -15.66
C GLY A 28 -1.84 11.55 -14.47
N ILE A 29 -1.42 11.80 -13.24
CA ILE A 29 -2.27 11.65 -12.06
C ILE A 29 -3.20 12.86 -11.94
N LYS A 30 -4.52 12.59 -11.92
CA LYS A 30 -5.54 13.61 -11.70
C LYS A 30 -6.19 13.36 -10.34
N ARG A 31 -6.16 14.37 -9.48
CA ARG A 31 -6.79 14.35 -8.17
C ARG A 31 -8.15 15.04 -8.23
N GLY A 32 -9.18 14.43 -7.67
CA GLY A 32 -10.51 15.05 -7.53
C GLY A 32 -10.64 15.95 -6.29
N TYR A 33 -9.51 16.29 -5.64
CA TYR A 33 -9.40 17.11 -4.45
C TYR A 33 -8.20 18.05 -4.59
N SER A 34 -8.19 19.11 -3.77
CA SER A 34 -7.13 20.12 -3.77
C SER A 34 -6.03 19.83 -2.73
N ALA A 35 -4.90 20.51 -2.86
CA ALA A 35 -3.86 20.50 -1.82
C ALA A 35 -4.37 21.08 -0.49
N ALA A 36 -5.30 22.03 -0.54
CA ALA A 36 -5.94 22.58 0.65
C ALA A 36 -6.78 21.52 1.38
N ASP A 37 -7.48 20.65 0.66
CA ASP A 37 -8.22 19.53 1.28
C ASP A 37 -7.29 18.56 1.99
N VAL A 38 -6.15 18.23 1.38
CA VAL A 38 -5.12 17.38 1.98
C VAL A 38 -4.58 18.00 3.28
N VAL A 39 -4.19 19.26 3.24
CA VAL A 39 -3.64 19.96 4.43
C VAL A 39 -4.69 20.10 5.52
N LYS A 40 -5.96 20.33 5.17
CA LYS A 40 -7.08 20.35 6.13
C LYS A 40 -7.23 19.02 6.89
N LEU A 41 -7.06 17.88 6.21
CA LEU A 41 -7.20 16.55 6.79
C LEU A 41 -5.95 16.07 7.53
N ARG A 42 -4.78 16.61 7.20
CA ARG A 42 -3.49 16.18 7.74
C ARG A 42 -3.30 16.48 9.24
N GLY A 43 -3.92 17.54 9.73
CA GLY A 43 -3.66 18.08 11.08
C GLY A 43 -2.42 18.97 11.12
N SER A 44 -2.04 19.41 12.33
CA SER A 44 -0.92 20.35 12.54
C SER A 44 0.45 19.67 12.58
N LEU A 45 0.50 18.40 12.96
CA LEU A 45 1.73 17.61 13.04
C LEU A 45 1.78 16.58 11.89
N GLN A 46 2.85 16.65 11.11
CA GLN A 46 3.15 15.65 10.09
C GLN A 46 4.05 14.55 10.70
N VAL A 47 3.50 13.37 10.89
CA VAL A 47 4.29 12.18 11.24
C VAL A 47 5.00 11.68 9.99
N GLU A 48 6.31 11.40 10.11
CA GLU A 48 7.08 10.84 9.01
C GLU A 48 7.01 9.31 9.01
N HIS A 49 6.59 8.74 7.89
CA HIS A 49 6.53 7.31 7.66
C HIS A 49 7.73 6.86 6.82
N THR A 50 8.92 6.89 7.42
CA THR A 50 10.21 6.70 6.74
C THR A 50 10.28 5.40 5.93
N LEU A 51 9.82 4.28 6.48
CA LEU A 51 9.86 3.00 5.78
C LEU A 51 8.95 2.98 4.55
N ALA A 52 7.73 3.48 4.68
CA ALA A 52 6.78 3.57 3.57
C ALA A 52 7.29 4.51 2.47
N LYS A 53 7.81 5.68 2.84
CA LYS A 53 8.35 6.66 1.90
C LYS A 53 9.55 6.10 1.15
N ARG A 54 10.58 5.63 1.87
CA ARG A 54 11.77 5.02 1.28
C ARG A 54 11.42 3.82 0.40
N GLY A 55 10.52 2.95 0.88
CA GLY A 55 10.05 1.80 0.11
C GLY A 55 9.34 2.20 -1.17
N ALA A 56 8.45 3.20 -1.12
CA ALA A 56 7.73 3.69 -2.31
C ALA A 56 8.66 4.33 -3.34
N GLU A 57 9.64 5.11 -2.91
CA GLU A 57 10.66 5.70 -3.78
C GLU A 57 11.53 4.61 -4.43
N LYS A 58 11.97 3.63 -3.65
CA LYS A 58 12.74 2.48 -4.15
C LYS A 58 11.94 1.64 -5.14
N LEU A 59 10.68 1.33 -4.82
CA LEU A 59 9.80 0.58 -5.72
C LEU A 59 9.55 1.34 -7.03
N TRP A 60 9.30 2.65 -6.96
CA TRP A 60 9.13 3.48 -8.13
C TRP A 60 10.37 3.45 -9.04
N ASN A 61 11.56 3.56 -8.46
CA ASN A 61 12.79 3.44 -9.21
C ASN A 61 12.91 2.07 -9.89
N LEU A 62 12.68 0.98 -9.14
CA LEU A 62 12.78 -0.39 -9.68
C LEU A 62 11.85 -0.62 -10.88
N ILE A 63 10.58 -0.22 -10.80
CA ILE A 63 9.61 -0.43 -11.89
C ILE A 63 9.89 0.44 -13.14
N ASN A 64 10.69 1.50 -13.00
CA ASN A 64 11.06 2.37 -14.14
C ASN A 64 12.45 2.07 -14.72
N THR A 65 13.30 1.33 -14.03
CA THR A 65 14.69 1.09 -14.45
C THR A 65 15.01 -0.38 -14.71
N GLU A 66 14.32 -1.29 -14.04
CA GLU A 66 14.55 -2.72 -14.21
C GLU A 66 13.64 -3.30 -15.30
N PRO A 67 14.09 -4.28 -16.09
CA PRO A 67 13.25 -4.96 -17.08
C PRO A 67 12.07 -5.70 -16.43
N PHE A 68 12.24 -6.15 -15.20
CA PHE A 68 11.20 -6.70 -14.33
C PHE A 68 11.67 -6.63 -12.87
N VAL A 69 10.71 -6.59 -11.94
CA VAL A 69 11.02 -6.59 -10.50
C VAL A 69 10.79 -8.00 -9.95
N ALA A 70 11.90 -8.72 -9.68
CA ALA A 70 11.82 -10.05 -9.11
C ALA A 70 11.26 -10.00 -7.67
N THR A 71 10.13 -10.67 -7.44
CA THR A 71 9.46 -10.72 -6.14
C THR A 71 8.74 -12.05 -5.93
N LEU A 72 8.60 -12.45 -4.69
CA LEU A 72 7.79 -13.59 -4.25
C LEU A 72 6.94 -13.22 -3.04
N GLY A 73 5.92 -14.03 -2.77
CA GLY A 73 5.11 -13.91 -1.56
C GLY A 73 5.89 -14.26 -0.29
N ALA A 74 5.64 -13.53 0.80
CA ALA A 74 6.17 -13.85 2.13
C ALA A 74 5.13 -13.52 3.20
N LEU A 75 4.96 -14.42 4.18
CA LEU A 75 4.08 -14.24 5.34
C LEU A 75 4.84 -13.96 6.63
N THR A 76 6.12 -14.29 6.64
CA THR A 76 6.96 -14.13 7.83
C THR A 76 8.16 -13.25 7.52
N GLY A 77 8.65 -12.57 8.54
CA GLY A 77 9.87 -11.78 8.40
C GLY A 77 11.07 -12.63 7.97
N ASN A 78 11.16 -13.88 8.43
CA ASN A 78 12.25 -14.77 8.02
C ASN A 78 12.18 -15.14 6.54
N GLN A 79 10.98 -15.45 6.00
CA GLN A 79 10.83 -15.69 4.56
C GLN A 79 11.27 -14.46 3.75
N ALA A 80 10.78 -13.28 4.12
CA ALA A 80 11.13 -12.03 3.44
C ALA A 80 12.65 -11.73 3.51
N MET A 81 13.27 -11.91 4.68
CA MET A 81 14.71 -11.73 4.86
C MET A 81 15.52 -12.70 3.99
N GLN A 82 15.12 -13.98 3.90
CA GLN A 82 15.80 -14.96 3.05
C GLN A 82 15.63 -14.64 1.56
N GLN A 83 14.47 -14.12 1.17
CA GLN A 83 14.25 -13.66 -0.20
C GLN A 83 15.21 -12.51 -0.56
N VAL A 84 15.37 -11.53 0.32
CA VAL A 84 16.34 -10.43 0.12
C VAL A 84 17.78 -10.97 -0.01
N LYS A 85 18.18 -11.91 0.86
CA LYS A 85 19.48 -12.59 0.78
C LYS A 85 19.68 -13.35 -0.53
N ALA A 86 18.60 -13.89 -1.09
CA ALA A 86 18.62 -14.57 -2.40
C ALA A 86 18.58 -13.60 -3.60
N GLY A 87 18.54 -12.29 -3.36
CA GLY A 87 18.62 -11.26 -4.40
C GLY A 87 17.27 -10.78 -4.94
N LEU A 88 16.13 -11.12 -4.31
CA LEU A 88 14.83 -10.56 -4.68
C LEU A 88 14.80 -9.06 -4.38
N LYS A 89 14.17 -8.31 -5.29
CA LYS A 89 14.17 -6.84 -5.27
C LYS A 89 13.00 -6.24 -4.47
N ALA A 90 11.90 -7.01 -4.31
CA ALA A 90 10.70 -6.60 -3.60
C ALA A 90 10.05 -7.80 -2.93
N ILE A 91 9.09 -7.54 -2.03
CA ILE A 91 8.28 -8.54 -1.34
C ILE A 91 6.82 -8.32 -1.72
N TYR A 92 6.11 -9.39 -2.02
CA TYR A 92 4.66 -9.38 -2.16
C TYR A 92 3.99 -9.95 -0.91
N LEU A 93 2.99 -9.28 -0.39
CA LEU A 93 2.16 -9.77 0.71
C LEU A 93 0.75 -10.01 0.22
N SER A 94 0.43 -11.29 0.03
CA SER A 94 -0.85 -11.77 -0.50
C SER A 94 -1.91 -11.84 0.59
N GLY A 95 -3.08 -11.25 0.34
CA GLY A 95 -4.26 -11.39 1.21
C GLY A 95 -4.74 -12.83 1.30
N TRP A 96 -4.68 -13.59 0.21
CA TRP A 96 -4.99 -15.02 0.20
C TRP A 96 -4.16 -15.81 1.22
N GLN A 97 -2.84 -15.61 1.24
CA GLN A 97 -1.97 -16.27 2.21
C GLN A 97 -2.25 -15.77 3.63
N VAL A 98 -2.53 -14.48 3.81
CA VAL A 98 -2.88 -13.92 5.12
C VAL A 98 -4.20 -14.52 5.63
N ALA A 99 -5.19 -14.71 4.76
CA ALA A 99 -6.45 -15.37 5.12
C ALA A 99 -6.22 -16.78 5.69
N GLY A 100 -5.35 -17.57 5.05
CA GLY A 100 -5.05 -18.93 5.47
C GLY A 100 -4.19 -19.03 6.73
N ASP A 101 -3.08 -18.26 6.77
CA ASP A 101 -1.99 -18.58 7.71
C ASP A 101 -1.54 -17.43 8.62
N ALA A 102 -1.98 -16.19 8.38
CA ALA A 102 -1.37 -15.04 9.07
C ALA A 102 -2.36 -13.93 9.46
N ASN A 103 -3.66 -14.24 9.51
CA ASN A 103 -4.65 -13.25 9.94
C ASN A 103 -4.61 -13.01 11.46
N SER A 104 -5.14 -11.86 11.87
CA SER A 104 -5.16 -11.44 13.27
C SER A 104 -6.19 -12.20 14.14
N ASN A 105 -7.09 -12.93 13.51
CA ASN A 105 -8.15 -13.68 14.20
C ASN A 105 -7.65 -15.02 14.77
N GLY A 106 -6.50 -15.51 14.28
CA GLY A 106 -5.99 -16.84 14.65
C GLY A 106 -6.78 -18.00 14.02
N GLU A 107 -7.49 -17.71 12.94
CA GLU A 107 -8.35 -18.67 12.23
C GLU A 107 -7.78 -18.98 10.84
N MET A 108 -8.30 -20.00 10.19
CA MET A 108 -8.04 -20.29 8.80
C MET A 108 -9.28 -19.94 7.97
N TYR A 109 -9.17 -18.90 7.16
CA TYR A 109 -10.26 -18.44 6.30
C TYR A 109 -10.00 -18.75 4.83
N PRO A 110 -11.06 -18.98 4.05
CA PRO A 110 -10.97 -18.86 2.60
C PRO A 110 -10.67 -17.38 2.23
N ASP A 111 -10.13 -17.17 1.04
CA ASP A 111 -9.82 -15.83 0.53
C ASP A 111 -11.09 -15.08 0.09
N GLN A 112 -11.84 -14.62 1.07
CA GLN A 112 -13.13 -13.93 0.94
C GLN A 112 -13.23 -12.67 1.83
N SER A 113 -12.09 -12.11 2.24
CA SER A 113 -12.01 -10.93 3.12
C SER A 113 -12.79 -11.12 4.45
N LEU A 114 -12.76 -12.32 5.01
CA LEU A 114 -13.43 -12.65 6.27
C LEU A 114 -12.57 -12.36 7.49
N TYR A 115 -11.28 -12.17 7.29
CA TYR A 115 -10.35 -11.82 8.35
C TYR A 115 -10.39 -10.33 8.68
N SER A 116 -9.88 -9.99 9.84
CA SER A 116 -9.80 -8.60 10.32
C SER A 116 -8.97 -7.71 9.40
N VAL A 117 -9.47 -6.53 9.09
CA VAL A 117 -8.86 -5.55 8.17
C VAL A 117 -7.42 -5.17 8.52
N ASP A 118 -7.04 -5.30 9.80
CA ASP A 118 -5.71 -5.01 10.30
C ASP A 118 -4.68 -6.14 10.08
N SER A 119 -5.12 -7.28 9.54
CA SER A 119 -4.28 -8.47 9.39
C SER A 119 -3.10 -8.23 8.46
N VAL A 120 -3.34 -7.73 7.24
CA VAL A 120 -2.27 -7.43 6.29
C VAL A 120 -1.32 -6.33 6.80
N PRO A 121 -1.80 -5.19 7.33
CA PRO A 121 -0.93 -4.19 7.95
C PRO A 121 -0.03 -4.76 9.06
N LYS A 122 -0.55 -5.64 9.92
CA LYS A 122 0.25 -6.29 10.98
C LYS A 122 1.38 -7.15 10.43
N VAL A 123 1.13 -7.89 9.35
CA VAL A 123 2.18 -8.70 8.71
C VAL A 123 3.22 -7.81 8.02
N VAL A 124 2.81 -6.74 7.33
CA VAL A 124 3.74 -5.73 6.79
C VAL A 124 4.65 -5.19 7.89
N LYS A 125 4.06 -4.78 9.02
CA LYS A 125 4.82 -4.28 10.18
C LYS A 125 5.80 -5.31 10.72
N LYS A 126 5.40 -6.58 10.80
CA LYS A 126 6.24 -7.69 11.27
C LYS A 126 7.42 -7.95 10.33
N ILE A 127 7.22 -7.91 9.02
CA ILE A 127 8.28 -8.04 8.02
C ILE A 127 9.27 -6.87 8.15
N ASN A 128 8.79 -5.64 8.22
CA ASN A 128 9.63 -4.46 8.40
C ASN A 128 10.40 -4.48 9.72
N ALA A 129 9.81 -4.98 10.80
CA ALA A 129 10.53 -5.17 12.07
C ALA A 129 11.68 -6.17 11.94
N THR A 130 11.50 -7.23 11.15
CA THR A 130 12.57 -8.21 10.86
C THR A 130 13.67 -7.57 10.01
N PHE A 131 13.33 -6.79 8.99
CA PHE A 131 14.30 -6.05 8.18
C PHE A 131 15.11 -5.07 9.03
N THR A 132 14.42 -4.31 9.88
CA THR A 132 15.06 -3.40 10.83
C THR A 132 16.05 -4.15 11.73
N ARG A 133 15.65 -5.32 12.25
CA ARG A 133 16.54 -6.11 13.09
C ARG A 133 17.74 -6.66 12.32
N ALA A 134 17.56 -7.15 11.11
CA ALA A 134 18.63 -7.64 10.26
C ALA A 134 19.63 -6.52 9.91
N ASP A 135 19.13 -5.33 9.62
CA ASP A 135 19.94 -4.15 9.36
C ASP A 135 20.72 -3.71 10.60
N GLN A 136 20.08 -3.67 11.78
CA GLN A 136 20.77 -3.37 13.05
C GLN A 136 21.90 -4.33 13.36
N ILE A 137 21.76 -5.62 13.04
CA ILE A 137 22.80 -6.62 13.26
C ILE A 137 24.00 -6.32 12.37
N GLN A 138 23.82 -6.20 11.06
CA GLN A 138 24.93 -5.92 10.16
C GLN A 138 25.59 -4.56 10.46
N TRP A 139 24.82 -3.54 10.82
CA TRP A 139 25.34 -2.24 11.24
C TRP A 139 26.22 -2.35 12.49
N SER A 140 25.79 -3.14 13.49
CA SER A 140 26.59 -3.38 14.71
C SER A 140 27.87 -4.16 14.46
N GLU A 141 27.94 -4.91 13.36
CA GLU A 141 29.13 -5.60 12.87
C GLU A 141 30.03 -4.70 12.02
N GLY A 142 29.73 -3.42 11.91
CA GLY A 142 30.49 -2.44 11.15
C GLY A 142 30.26 -2.47 9.64
N LYS A 143 29.15 -3.08 9.17
CA LYS A 143 28.78 -3.10 7.75
C LYS A 143 27.68 -2.10 7.45
N GLY A 144 27.97 -1.16 6.56
CA GLY A 144 27.06 -0.13 6.08
C GLY A 144 27.02 -0.03 4.56
N PRO A 145 26.22 0.89 4.01
CA PRO A 145 26.16 1.12 2.56
C PRO A 145 27.55 1.42 1.96
N GLY A 146 27.94 0.64 0.97
CA GLY A 146 29.25 0.71 0.31
C GLY A 146 30.27 -0.32 0.79
N ASP A 147 30.04 -1.00 1.90
CA ASP A 147 30.93 -2.04 2.40
C ASP A 147 30.69 -3.38 1.68
N GLU A 148 31.74 -4.17 1.56
CA GLU A 148 31.63 -5.51 0.99
C GLU A 148 30.73 -6.39 1.85
N GLY A 149 29.76 -7.05 1.20
CA GLY A 149 28.79 -7.92 1.85
C GLY A 149 27.66 -7.18 2.57
N TYR A 150 27.55 -5.84 2.42
CA TYR A 150 26.35 -5.12 2.86
C TYR A 150 25.12 -5.53 2.04
N LEU A 151 24.00 -5.74 2.73
CA LEU A 151 22.70 -5.99 2.12
C LEU A 151 21.70 -4.91 2.54
N ASP A 152 21.08 -4.22 1.58
CA ASP A 152 19.92 -3.37 1.87
C ASP A 152 18.71 -4.26 2.13
N TYR A 153 18.46 -4.61 3.40
CA TYR A 153 17.33 -5.43 3.81
C TYR A 153 15.97 -4.77 3.59
N PHE A 154 15.92 -3.42 3.47
CA PHE A 154 14.66 -2.70 3.29
C PHE A 154 14.13 -2.83 1.86
N ALA A 155 13.77 -4.06 1.47
CA ALA A 155 13.05 -4.31 0.23
C ALA A 155 11.65 -3.70 0.30
N PRO A 156 11.17 -3.04 -0.75
CA PRO A 156 9.81 -2.50 -0.78
C PRO A 156 8.78 -3.63 -0.72
N ILE A 157 7.74 -3.44 0.10
CA ILE A 157 6.63 -4.39 0.26
C ILE A 157 5.42 -3.87 -0.51
N VAL A 158 4.90 -4.70 -1.42
CA VAL A 158 3.59 -4.48 -2.07
C VAL A 158 2.56 -5.33 -1.34
N ALA A 159 1.53 -4.70 -0.80
CA ALA A 159 0.55 -5.32 0.06
C ALA A 159 -0.84 -5.37 -0.58
N ASP A 160 -1.56 -6.45 -0.30
CA ASP A 160 -2.94 -6.70 -0.73
C ASP A 160 -3.92 -5.97 0.19
N ALA A 161 -4.74 -5.10 -0.37
CA ALA A 161 -5.85 -4.44 0.34
C ALA A 161 -7.21 -5.02 -0.02
N GLU A 162 -7.24 -6.18 -0.71
CA GLU A 162 -8.48 -6.83 -1.12
C GLU A 162 -9.38 -5.86 -1.91
N ALA A 163 -10.68 -5.93 -1.71
CA ALA A 163 -11.65 -4.94 -2.24
C ALA A 163 -11.82 -3.70 -1.33
N GLY A 164 -10.89 -3.48 -0.38
CA GLY A 164 -10.91 -2.36 0.56
C GLY A 164 -11.77 -2.57 1.81
N PHE A 165 -12.28 -3.77 2.05
CA PHE A 165 -13.09 -4.14 3.23
C PHE A 165 -14.36 -3.30 3.42
N GLY A 166 -14.87 -2.68 2.38
CA GLY A 166 -16.07 -1.86 2.41
C GLY A 166 -16.07 -0.74 1.37
N GLY A 167 -16.53 0.43 1.76
CA GLY A 167 -16.61 1.62 0.90
C GLY A 167 -15.34 2.48 0.93
N VAL A 168 -15.51 3.74 0.49
CA VAL A 168 -14.42 4.71 0.36
C VAL A 168 -13.74 5.05 1.69
N LEU A 169 -14.48 5.10 2.79
CA LEU A 169 -13.91 5.36 4.12
C LEU A 169 -13.05 4.20 4.60
N ASN A 170 -13.48 2.96 4.33
CA ASN A 170 -12.68 1.77 4.65
C ASN A 170 -11.36 1.76 3.86
N ALA A 171 -11.41 2.07 2.55
CA ALA A 171 -10.23 2.16 1.71
C ALA A 171 -9.26 3.25 2.20
N PHE A 172 -9.77 4.41 2.62
CA PHE A 172 -8.98 5.51 3.18
C PHE A 172 -8.25 5.08 4.46
N GLU A 173 -8.95 4.51 5.44
CA GLU A 173 -8.36 4.10 6.71
C GLU A 173 -7.41 2.89 6.57
N LEU A 174 -7.75 1.93 5.70
CA LEU A 174 -6.87 0.80 5.41
C LEU A 174 -5.55 1.28 4.78
N MET A 175 -5.62 2.21 3.83
CA MET A 175 -4.42 2.78 3.21
C MET A 175 -3.52 3.47 4.24
N LYS A 176 -4.09 4.21 5.20
CA LYS A 176 -3.33 4.79 6.31
C LYS A 176 -2.62 3.72 7.13
N SER A 177 -3.34 2.67 7.52
CA SER A 177 -2.77 1.54 8.28
C SER A 177 -1.63 0.84 7.53
N MET A 178 -1.76 0.69 6.20
CA MET A 178 -0.69 0.13 5.34
C MET A 178 0.56 1.02 5.35
N ILE A 179 0.37 2.33 5.25
CA ILE A 179 1.47 3.30 5.28
C ILE A 179 2.16 3.31 6.65
N GLU A 180 1.41 3.32 7.74
CA GLU A 180 1.93 3.23 9.10
C GLU A 180 2.74 1.95 9.33
N ALA A 181 2.32 0.85 8.72
CA ALA A 181 3.05 -0.41 8.75
C ALA A 181 4.32 -0.41 7.88
N GLY A 182 4.46 0.55 6.94
CA GLY A 182 5.62 0.70 6.07
C GLY A 182 5.46 0.04 4.70
N ALA A 183 4.23 -0.13 4.18
CA ALA A 183 4.00 -0.61 2.82
C ALA A 183 4.49 0.42 1.78
N ALA A 184 5.19 -0.08 0.77
CA ALA A 184 5.70 0.71 -0.36
C ALA A 184 4.67 0.89 -1.48
N GLY A 185 3.87 -0.14 -1.70
CA GLY A 185 2.77 -0.19 -2.65
C GLY A 185 1.59 -0.94 -2.07
N VAL A 186 0.40 -0.59 -2.51
CA VAL A 186 -0.85 -1.23 -2.07
C VAL A 186 -1.76 -1.39 -3.28
N HIS A 187 -2.31 -2.57 -3.49
CA HIS A 187 -3.31 -2.77 -4.52
C HIS A 187 -4.71 -2.95 -3.95
N PHE A 188 -5.68 -2.41 -4.67
CA PHE A 188 -7.11 -2.57 -4.41
C PHE A 188 -7.76 -3.17 -5.64
N GLU A 189 -8.70 -4.09 -5.44
CA GLU A 189 -9.45 -4.73 -6.52
C GLU A 189 -10.88 -4.21 -6.63
N ASP A 190 -11.47 -4.39 -7.80
CA ASP A 190 -12.81 -3.89 -8.16
C ASP A 190 -13.95 -4.86 -7.79
N GLN A 191 -13.69 -5.83 -6.93
CA GLN A 191 -14.73 -6.73 -6.42
C GLN A 191 -15.65 -6.03 -5.39
N LEU A 192 -16.89 -6.51 -5.31
CA LEU A 192 -17.79 -6.17 -4.22
C LEU A 192 -17.24 -6.76 -2.91
N ALA A 193 -16.90 -5.91 -1.95
CA ALA A 193 -16.25 -6.34 -0.70
C ALA A 193 -17.05 -7.40 0.07
N ALA A 194 -18.38 -7.28 0.10
CA ALA A 194 -19.27 -8.22 0.79
C ALA A 194 -19.40 -9.60 0.11
N ALA A 195 -18.97 -9.74 -1.15
CA ALA A 195 -19.04 -10.99 -1.91
C ALA A 195 -17.69 -11.35 -2.55
N LYS A 196 -16.60 -10.82 -2.01
CA LYS A 196 -15.23 -11.03 -2.51
C LYS A 196 -14.88 -12.51 -2.54
N LYS A 197 -14.20 -12.92 -3.60
CA LYS A 197 -13.66 -14.27 -3.79
C LYS A 197 -12.22 -14.22 -4.30
N CYS A 198 -11.49 -15.32 -4.07
CA CYS A 198 -10.16 -15.49 -4.63
C CYS A 198 -10.17 -15.34 -6.15
N GLY A 199 -9.11 -14.77 -6.71
CA GLY A 199 -9.02 -14.42 -8.13
C GLY A 199 -9.33 -15.55 -9.11
N HIS A 200 -9.06 -16.81 -8.77
CA HIS A 200 -9.32 -17.99 -9.62
C HIS A 200 -10.71 -18.62 -9.39
N MET A 201 -11.49 -18.15 -8.42
CA MET A 201 -12.83 -18.70 -8.14
C MET A 201 -13.89 -18.05 -9.03
N GLY A 202 -14.89 -18.85 -9.40
CA GLY A 202 -16.10 -18.38 -10.07
C GLY A 202 -17.02 -17.59 -9.13
N GLY A 203 -17.98 -16.88 -9.72
CA GLY A 203 -19.01 -16.13 -8.98
C GLY A 203 -18.50 -14.84 -8.37
N LYS A 204 -17.41 -14.27 -8.89
CA LYS A 204 -16.95 -12.92 -8.52
C LYS A 204 -17.96 -11.87 -8.97
N VAL A 205 -18.17 -10.87 -8.12
CA VAL A 205 -19.07 -9.75 -8.38
C VAL A 205 -18.23 -8.47 -8.40
N LEU A 206 -18.25 -7.77 -9.53
CA LEU A 206 -17.57 -6.48 -9.65
C LEU A 206 -18.47 -5.36 -9.13
N VAL A 207 -17.86 -4.27 -8.70
CA VAL A 207 -18.53 -2.99 -8.49
C VAL A 207 -18.47 -2.16 -9.77
N PRO A 208 -19.40 -1.20 -9.99
CA PRO A 208 -19.31 -0.26 -11.10
C PRO A 208 -17.94 0.46 -11.09
N THR A 209 -17.41 0.74 -12.27
CA THR A 209 -16.10 1.43 -12.42
C THR A 209 -16.00 2.71 -11.59
N ARG A 210 -17.09 3.48 -11.49
CA ARG A 210 -17.13 4.70 -10.67
C ARG A 210 -16.88 4.41 -9.19
N GLU A 211 -17.41 3.31 -8.66
CA GLU A 211 -17.20 2.91 -7.25
C GLU A 211 -15.74 2.46 -7.04
N ALA A 212 -15.19 1.65 -7.94
CA ALA A 212 -13.79 1.23 -7.90
C ALA A 212 -12.84 2.45 -7.94
N VAL A 213 -13.08 3.38 -8.87
CA VAL A 213 -12.31 4.63 -8.96
C VAL A 213 -12.42 5.46 -7.70
N SER A 214 -13.61 5.56 -7.09
CA SER A 214 -13.79 6.31 -5.83
C SER A 214 -12.99 5.74 -4.68
N LYS A 215 -12.87 4.41 -4.57
CA LYS A 215 -12.01 3.75 -3.57
C LYS A 215 -10.52 4.07 -3.82
N LEU A 216 -10.06 4.02 -5.07
CA LEU A 216 -8.69 4.36 -5.44
C LEU A 216 -8.36 5.82 -5.15
N VAL A 217 -9.30 6.74 -5.43
CA VAL A 217 -9.16 8.17 -5.10
C VAL A 217 -9.05 8.37 -3.59
N ALA A 218 -9.88 7.66 -2.80
CA ALA A 218 -9.81 7.71 -1.34
C ALA A 218 -8.46 7.18 -0.80
N ALA A 219 -7.94 6.09 -1.36
CA ALA A 219 -6.63 5.55 -1.01
C ALA A 219 -5.50 6.52 -1.40
N ARG A 220 -5.58 7.19 -2.58
CA ARG A 220 -4.61 8.22 -2.97
C ARG A 220 -4.66 9.43 -2.03
N LEU A 221 -5.85 9.88 -1.68
CA LEU A 221 -6.04 10.96 -0.70
C LEU A 221 -5.40 10.60 0.65
N ALA A 222 -5.60 9.38 1.13
CA ALA A 222 -4.97 8.89 2.37
C ALA A 222 -3.45 9.00 2.30
N ALA A 223 -2.83 8.56 1.21
CA ALA A 223 -1.38 8.63 1.05
C ALA A 223 -0.87 10.08 0.95
N ASP A 224 -1.61 10.97 0.27
CA ASP A 224 -1.27 12.40 0.22
C ASP A 224 -1.40 13.05 1.60
N VAL A 225 -2.43 12.70 2.38
CA VAL A 225 -2.60 13.15 3.80
C VAL A 225 -1.43 12.65 4.66
N MET A 226 -1.04 11.39 4.52
CA MET A 226 0.08 10.79 5.25
C MET A 226 1.46 11.29 4.77
N GLY A 227 1.51 12.02 3.66
CA GLY A 227 2.73 12.59 3.11
C GLY A 227 3.69 11.56 2.51
N THR A 228 3.17 10.46 1.97
CA THR A 228 3.97 9.40 1.35
C THR A 228 3.65 9.23 -0.13
N PRO A 229 4.65 8.99 -0.99
CA PRO A 229 4.43 8.71 -2.40
C PRO A 229 4.08 7.24 -2.65
N THR A 230 3.36 6.61 -1.74
CA THR A 230 2.98 5.19 -1.81
C THR A 230 2.39 4.85 -3.17
N ILE A 231 2.85 3.75 -3.76
CA ILE A 231 2.37 3.30 -5.07
C ILE A 231 0.99 2.67 -4.88
N LEU A 232 0.02 3.20 -5.61
CA LEU A 232 -1.33 2.66 -5.64
C LEU A 232 -1.51 1.87 -6.94
N LEU A 233 -1.85 0.58 -6.81
CA LEU A 233 -2.09 -0.31 -7.94
C LEU A 233 -3.58 -0.60 -8.04
N ALA A 234 -4.15 -0.34 -9.20
CA ALA A 234 -5.51 -0.75 -9.53
C ALA A 234 -5.48 -2.19 -10.05
N ARG A 235 -6.13 -3.10 -9.34
CA ARG A 235 -6.33 -4.47 -9.79
C ARG A 235 -7.75 -4.63 -10.31
N THR A 236 -7.92 -5.38 -11.38
CA THR A 236 -9.24 -5.78 -11.87
C THR A 236 -9.37 -7.29 -11.92
N ASP A 237 -10.53 -7.79 -11.55
CA ASP A 237 -10.93 -9.19 -11.66
C ASP A 237 -11.94 -9.41 -12.82
N ALA A 238 -12.07 -8.45 -13.73
CA ALA A 238 -13.04 -8.45 -14.82
C ALA A 238 -12.91 -9.63 -15.78
N GLU A 239 -11.70 -10.20 -15.94
CA GLU A 239 -11.47 -11.34 -16.83
C GLU A 239 -12.28 -12.59 -16.44
N ALA A 240 -12.48 -12.81 -15.15
CA ALA A 240 -13.16 -14.00 -14.63
C ALA A 240 -14.43 -13.68 -13.81
N ALA A 241 -14.95 -12.46 -13.88
CA ALA A 241 -16.18 -12.07 -13.20
C ALA A 241 -17.36 -12.07 -14.18
N ASP A 242 -18.43 -12.77 -13.80
CA ASP A 242 -19.66 -12.83 -14.60
C ASP A 242 -20.74 -11.84 -14.14
N LEU A 243 -20.54 -11.21 -12.97
CA LEU A 243 -21.52 -10.36 -12.32
C LEU A 243 -20.95 -8.97 -12.04
N VAL A 244 -21.82 -7.95 -12.15
CA VAL A 244 -21.54 -6.58 -11.72
C VAL A 244 -22.75 -6.05 -10.95
N THR A 245 -22.50 -5.31 -9.86
CA THR A 245 -23.59 -4.68 -9.11
C THR A 245 -24.21 -3.55 -9.91
N SER A 246 -25.54 -3.44 -9.87
CA SER A 246 -26.29 -2.36 -10.53
C SER A 246 -26.36 -1.11 -9.65
N GLU A 247 -26.19 0.08 -10.24
CA GLU A 247 -26.44 1.35 -9.55
C GLU A 247 -27.96 1.64 -9.36
N ILE A 248 -28.85 0.93 -10.06
CA ILE A 248 -30.29 1.18 -10.10
C ILE A 248 -30.94 1.01 -8.72
N GLY A 249 -30.41 0.15 -7.86
CA GLY A 249 -30.95 -0.07 -6.51
C GLY A 249 -30.55 0.99 -5.46
N ARG A 250 -29.68 1.93 -5.78
CA ARG A 250 -29.14 2.92 -4.83
C ARG A 250 -29.84 4.28 -4.90
N ALA A 251 -30.72 4.50 -5.87
CA ALA A 251 -31.39 5.78 -6.08
C ALA A 251 -32.59 6.05 -5.14
N HIS A 252 -32.95 5.13 -4.26
CA HIS A 252 -34.15 5.20 -3.43
C HIS A 252 -33.92 4.91 -1.93
N VAL A 253 -32.71 5.15 -1.43
CA VAL A 253 -32.43 5.11 0.02
C VAL A 253 -31.95 6.47 0.51
#